data_d33dd23c80f442a74aad48385594d83e
#
_entry.id   d33dd23c80f442a74aad48385594d83e
#
_cell.length_a   1.000
_cell.length_b   1.000
_cell.length_c   1.000
_cell.angle_alpha   90.00
_cell.angle_beta   90.00
_cell.angle_gamma   90.00
#
_symmetry.space_group_name_H-M   'P 1'
#
loop_
_entity.id
_entity.type
_entity.pdbx_description
1 polymer ?
#
loop_
_entity_poly.entity_id
_entity_poly.type
_entity_poly.pdbx_seq_one_letter_code
_entity_poly.pdbx_strand_id
1 'polypeptide(L)'
;PVVYAAVSDPEAASLTGIDYVTGTSDALNTSFIMDMMFAQNPDVAKVGLLYSLSEPNSTKPIADAKAYLDAKGIEYVEQTANTNDEVVAAASALIADGVDAVFTPTDNVIMAAELAIYEDLAKAGIPHYTGADSFVRNGAYATCGVNYTGLGAKTADLAYSAITDGMDAMEDYYLMDGGIITVNTDTAAAMSLDYSCFDSMGTVVEVTTTKD
;
A
#
# COMPACT_ATOMS: atom_id res chain seq x y z
N PRO A 1 23.70 -8.99 -18.22
CA PRO A 1 22.65 -8.14 -17.68
C PRO A 1 22.07 -8.71 -16.38
N VAL A 2 21.63 -7.84 -15.52
CA VAL A 2 20.84 -8.15 -14.31
C VAL A 2 19.51 -7.43 -14.44
N VAL A 3 18.40 -8.18 -14.27
CA VAL A 3 17.04 -7.60 -14.26
C VAL A 3 16.36 -7.96 -12.95
N TYR A 4 16.08 -6.96 -12.14
CA TYR A 4 15.36 -7.15 -10.89
C TYR A 4 13.84 -6.98 -11.09
N ALA A 5 13.06 -7.49 -10.14
CA ALA A 5 11.62 -7.43 -10.19
C ALA A 5 11.06 -6.83 -8.90
N ALA A 6 10.12 -5.88 -9.03
CA ALA A 6 9.32 -5.34 -7.94
C ALA A 6 10.16 -4.82 -6.75
N VAL A 7 11.10 -3.92 -7.02
CA VAL A 7 11.84 -3.21 -5.98
C VAL A 7 11.16 -1.87 -5.74
N SER A 8 10.72 -1.62 -4.50
CA SER A 8 9.92 -0.43 -4.18
C SER A 8 10.71 0.88 -4.30
N ASP A 9 12.01 0.86 -3.97
CA ASP A 9 12.90 2.01 -4.11
C ASP A 9 14.25 1.58 -4.69
N PRO A 10 14.39 1.55 -6.04
CA PRO A 10 15.63 1.17 -6.70
C PRO A 10 16.80 2.10 -6.38
N GLU A 11 16.54 3.39 -6.13
CA GLU A 11 17.58 4.36 -5.78
C GLU A 11 18.15 4.08 -4.39
N ALA A 12 17.29 3.91 -3.37
CA ALA A 12 17.71 3.55 -2.03
C ALA A 12 18.40 2.17 -1.98
N ALA A 13 18.00 1.26 -2.86
CA ALA A 13 18.64 -0.06 -3.03
C ALA A 13 19.97 0.01 -3.80
N SER A 14 20.38 1.19 -4.28
CA SER A 14 21.61 1.39 -5.09
C SER A 14 21.63 0.54 -6.37
N LEU A 15 20.47 0.41 -7.03
CA LEU A 15 20.29 -0.36 -8.28
C LEU A 15 20.21 0.53 -9.52
N THR A 16 20.44 1.84 -9.39
CA THR A 16 20.39 2.83 -10.48
C THR A 16 21.81 3.27 -10.90
N GLY A 17 21.95 3.76 -12.15
CA GLY A 17 23.22 4.24 -12.69
C GLY A 17 24.24 3.13 -12.93
N ILE A 18 23.82 1.88 -13.15
CA ILE A 18 24.68 0.72 -13.38
C ILE A 18 24.39 0.15 -14.78
N ASP A 19 25.31 0.29 -15.72
CA ASP A 19 25.13 -0.01 -17.15
C ASP A 19 24.59 -1.42 -17.47
N TYR A 20 24.72 -2.39 -16.55
CA TYR A 20 24.28 -3.77 -16.76
C TYR A 20 23.10 -4.16 -15.87
N VAL A 21 22.46 -3.20 -15.18
CA VAL A 21 21.33 -3.43 -14.28
C VAL A 21 20.11 -2.63 -14.76
N THR A 22 18.97 -3.27 -14.78
CA THR A 22 17.65 -2.66 -14.97
C THR A 22 16.61 -3.46 -14.19
N GLY A 23 15.36 -3.05 -14.21
CA GLY A 23 14.30 -3.82 -13.57
C GLY A 23 12.98 -3.11 -13.50
N THR A 24 12.12 -3.57 -12.61
CA THR A 24 10.79 -2.97 -12.38
C THR A 24 10.65 -2.52 -10.95
N SER A 25 10.00 -1.36 -10.77
CA SER A 25 9.65 -0.83 -9.46
C SER A 25 8.15 -1.00 -9.20
N ASP A 26 7.83 -1.40 -7.98
CA ASP A 26 6.48 -1.45 -7.42
C ASP A 26 6.23 -0.31 -6.41
N ALA A 27 6.90 0.82 -6.58
CA ALA A 27 6.73 1.98 -5.72
C ALA A 27 5.25 2.32 -5.55
N LEU A 28 4.84 2.47 -4.29
CA LEU A 28 3.46 2.73 -3.94
C LEU A 28 3.08 4.17 -4.25
N ASN A 29 1.95 4.39 -4.91
CA ASN A 29 1.36 5.72 -5.04
C ASN A 29 0.59 6.09 -3.76
N THR A 30 1.33 6.44 -2.71
CA THR A 30 0.78 6.78 -1.40
C THR A 30 -0.19 7.94 -1.46
N SER A 31 0.11 8.97 -2.25
CA SER A 31 -0.77 10.14 -2.41
C SER A 31 -2.14 9.75 -2.95
N PHE A 32 -2.20 8.83 -3.90
CA PHE A 32 -3.47 8.36 -4.44
C PHE A 32 -4.31 7.61 -3.38
N ILE A 33 -3.67 6.79 -2.54
CA ILE A 33 -4.38 6.12 -1.43
C ILE A 33 -4.90 7.14 -0.41
N MET A 34 -4.12 8.18 -0.11
CA MET A 34 -4.62 9.29 0.71
C MET A 34 -5.80 10.00 0.04
N ASP A 35 -5.74 10.27 -1.28
CA ASP A 35 -6.86 10.86 -2.03
C ASP A 35 -8.12 9.98 -1.96
N MET A 36 -7.99 8.65 -2.02
CA MET A 36 -9.11 7.72 -1.82
C MET A 36 -9.72 7.88 -0.42
N MET A 37 -8.88 7.97 0.62
CA MET A 37 -9.33 8.16 2.01
C MET A 37 -10.17 9.42 2.14
N PHE A 38 -9.69 10.55 1.63
CA PHE A 38 -10.41 11.84 1.69
C PHE A 38 -11.58 11.94 0.72
N ALA A 39 -11.59 11.19 -0.39
CA ALA A 39 -12.74 11.10 -1.28
C ALA A 39 -13.90 10.33 -0.61
N GLN A 40 -13.59 9.29 0.14
CA GLN A 40 -14.57 8.48 0.87
C GLN A 40 -15.10 9.23 2.12
N ASN A 41 -14.20 9.88 2.86
CA ASN A 41 -14.58 10.68 4.03
C ASN A 41 -13.78 12.00 4.07
N PRO A 42 -14.36 13.12 3.62
CA PRO A 42 -13.69 14.43 3.64
C PRO A 42 -13.48 15.01 5.06
N ASP A 43 -14.13 14.45 6.07
CA ASP A 43 -14.07 14.92 7.46
C ASP A 43 -12.97 14.21 8.28
N VAL A 44 -12.12 13.40 7.65
CA VAL A 44 -10.96 12.79 8.31
C VAL A 44 -10.07 13.91 8.88
N ALA A 45 -9.87 13.89 10.18
CA ALA A 45 -9.07 14.87 10.93
C ALA A 45 -7.80 14.26 11.54
N LYS A 46 -7.79 12.93 11.75
CA LYS A 46 -6.69 12.22 12.38
C LYS A 46 -6.46 10.85 11.77
N VAL A 47 -5.24 10.58 11.30
CA VAL A 47 -4.87 9.32 10.63
C VAL A 47 -3.88 8.52 11.47
N GLY A 48 -4.12 7.23 11.63
CA GLY A 48 -3.15 6.28 12.18
C GLY A 48 -2.20 5.79 11.11
N LEU A 49 -0.90 5.86 11.35
CA LEU A 49 0.13 5.28 10.49
C LEU A 49 0.67 4.02 11.18
N LEU A 50 0.39 2.84 10.63
CA LEU A 50 0.78 1.54 11.20
C LEU A 50 1.78 0.85 10.29
N TYR A 51 2.98 0.60 10.79
CA TYR A 51 4.06 0.02 9.97
C TYR A 51 5.15 -0.65 10.82
N SER A 52 6.04 -1.40 10.16
CA SER A 52 7.22 -2.00 10.79
C SER A 52 8.50 -1.24 10.45
N LEU A 53 9.34 -1.02 11.45
CA LEU A 53 10.69 -0.46 11.26
C LEU A 53 11.66 -1.47 10.65
N SER A 54 11.31 -2.76 10.64
CA SER A 54 12.11 -3.82 10.01
C SER A 54 11.88 -3.97 8.51
N GLU A 55 10.87 -3.27 7.95
CA GLU A 55 10.50 -3.30 6.54
C GLU A 55 10.98 -2.02 5.81
N PRO A 56 12.11 -2.07 5.08
CA PRO A 56 12.65 -0.89 4.37
C PRO A 56 11.68 -0.28 3.34
N ASN A 57 10.83 -1.10 2.71
CA ASN A 57 9.79 -0.69 1.78
C ASN A 57 8.68 0.17 2.43
N SER A 58 8.57 0.18 3.75
CA SER A 58 7.64 1.06 4.47
C SER A 58 8.17 2.49 4.65
N THR A 59 9.49 2.70 4.59
CA THR A 59 10.13 3.99 4.93
C THR A 59 9.64 5.14 4.04
N LYS A 60 9.74 4.99 2.72
CA LYS A 60 9.35 6.04 1.79
C LYS A 60 7.83 6.28 1.78
N PRO A 61 6.95 5.26 1.69
CA PRO A 61 5.50 5.48 1.74
C PRO A 61 5.02 6.16 3.03
N ILE A 62 5.62 5.86 4.18
CA ILE A 62 5.28 6.54 5.44
C ILE A 62 5.74 8.00 5.40
N ALA A 63 6.93 8.30 4.88
CA ALA A 63 7.37 9.68 4.71
C ALA A 63 6.46 10.47 3.74
N ASP A 64 6.05 9.84 2.63
CA ASP A 64 5.12 10.45 1.66
C ASP A 64 3.72 10.68 2.28
N ALA A 65 3.21 9.74 3.08
CA ALA A 65 1.94 9.91 3.80
C ALA A 65 2.00 11.09 4.79
N LYS A 66 3.08 11.18 5.58
CA LYS A 66 3.29 12.30 6.52
C LYS A 66 3.35 13.63 5.79
N ALA A 67 4.13 13.72 4.70
CA ALA A 67 4.21 14.95 3.90
C ALA A 67 2.85 15.36 3.31
N TYR A 68 2.05 14.39 2.87
CA TYR A 68 0.69 14.64 2.37
C TYR A 68 -0.24 15.17 3.47
N LEU A 69 -0.23 14.53 4.65
CA LEU A 69 -1.06 14.92 5.80
C LEU A 69 -0.65 16.29 6.36
N ASP A 70 0.66 16.55 6.47
CA ASP A 70 1.21 17.84 6.87
C ASP A 70 0.76 18.97 5.93
N ALA A 71 0.81 18.72 4.62
CA ALA A 71 0.36 19.71 3.62
C ALA A 71 -1.14 20.03 3.71
N LYS A 72 -1.95 19.10 4.20
CA LYS A 72 -3.39 19.29 4.45
C LYS A 72 -3.70 19.79 5.87
N GLY A 73 -2.73 19.81 6.77
CA GLY A 73 -2.94 20.16 8.18
C GLY A 73 -3.73 19.11 8.96
N ILE A 74 -3.62 17.84 8.56
CA ILE A 74 -4.29 16.68 9.17
C ILE A 74 -3.37 16.08 10.24
N GLU A 75 -3.92 15.81 11.44
CA GLU A 75 -3.18 15.16 12.52
C GLU A 75 -2.91 13.68 12.18
N TYR A 76 -1.77 13.16 12.61
CA TYR A 76 -1.50 11.73 12.52
C TYR A 76 -0.79 11.19 13.77
N VAL A 77 -0.98 9.90 14.02
CA VAL A 77 -0.34 9.15 15.11
C VAL A 77 0.37 7.95 14.50
N GLU A 78 1.64 7.75 14.86
CA GLU A 78 2.43 6.63 14.40
C GLU A 78 2.44 5.50 15.42
N GLN A 79 2.18 4.28 14.98
CA GLN A 79 2.39 3.07 15.75
C GLN A 79 3.26 2.09 14.94
N THR A 80 4.28 1.55 15.59
CA THR A 80 5.19 0.59 14.94
C THR A 80 5.12 -0.77 15.61
N ALA A 81 5.26 -1.83 14.81
CA ALA A 81 5.22 -3.20 15.29
C ALA A 81 6.17 -4.09 14.47
N ASN A 82 6.76 -5.11 15.09
CA ASN A 82 7.66 -6.05 14.43
C ASN A 82 7.23 -7.52 14.63
N THR A 83 6.16 -7.74 15.39
CA THR A 83 5.55 -9.06 15.64
C THR A 83 4.03 -8.96 15.58
N ASN A 84 3.34 -10.08 15.35
CA ASN A 84 1.88 -10.11 15.29
C ASN A 84 1.24 -9.57 16.59
N ASP A 85 1.77 -9.92 17.76
CA ASP A 85 1.25 -9.45 19.04
C ASP A 85 1.41 -7.93 19.20
N GLU A 86 2.54 -7.39 18.73
CA GLU A 86 2.76 -5.93 18.69
C GLU A 86 1.80 -5.24 17.72
N VAL A 87 1.48 -5.85 16.57
CA VAL A 87 0.51 -5.30 15.61
C VAL A 87 -0.88 -5.20 16.24
N VAL A 88 -1.33 -6.24 16.95
CA VAL A 88 -2.62 -6.22 17.67
C VAL A 88 -2.63 -5.13 18.74
N ALA A 89 -1.53 -4.98 19.49
CA ALA A 89 -1.42 -3.92 20.49
C ALA A 89 -1.41 -2.53 19.86
N ALA A 90 -0.69 -2.35 18.75
CA ALA A 90 -0.62 -1.10 18.00
C ALA A 90 -1.97 -0.69 17.40
N ALA A 91 -2.71 -1.63 16.81
CA ALA A 91 -4.06 -1.38 16.31
C ALA A 91 -5.02 -0.96 17.45
N SER A 92 -4.93 -1.64 18.61
CA SER A 92 -5.71 -1.29 19.79
C SER A 92 -5.38 0.12 20.32
N ALA A 93 -4.09 0.52 20.26
CA ALA A 93 -3.68 1.86 20.64
C ALA A 93 -4.24 2.92 19.67
N LEU A 94 -4.19 2.69 18.35
CA LEU A 94 -4.79 3.61 17.36
C LEU A 94 -6.30 3.76 17.55
N ILE A 95 -7.02 2.68 17.88
CA ILE A 95 -8.46 2.74 18.23
C ILE A 95 -8.66 3.60 19.47
N ALA A 96 -7.85 3.43 20.51
CA ALA A 96 -7.95 4.22 21.75
C ALA A 96 -7.59 5.70 21.53
N ASP A 97 -6.67 6.00 20.61
CA ASP A 97 -6.30 7.36 20.22
C ASP A 97 -7.39 8.07 19.37
N GLY A 98 -8.40 7.34 18.93
CA GLY A 98 -9.55 7.87 18.19
C GLY A 98 -9.15 8.39 16.81
N VAL A 99 -8.38 7.61 16.06
CA VAL A 99 -8.09 7.92 14.65
C VAL A 99 -9.31 7.68 13.78
N ASP A 100 -9.45 8.46 12.70
CA ASP A 100 -10.58 8.35 11.77
C ASP A 100 -10.35 7.31 10.66
N ALA A 101 -9.08 7.02 10.38
CA ALA A 101 -8.65 6.01 9.42
C ALA A 101 -7.23 5.51 9.76
N VAL A 102 -6.87 4.33 9.28
CA VAL A 102 -5.50 3.79 9.38
C VAL A 102 -4.91 3.62 7.99
N PHE A 103 -3.62 3.93 7.84
CA PHE A 103 -2.83 3.65 6.65
C PHE A 103 -1.65 2.74 7.00
N THR A 104 -1.48 1.68 6.19
CA THR A 104 -0.31 0.79 6.21
C THR A 104 0.24 0.64 4.79
N PRO A 105 1.54 0.83 4.54
CA PRO A 105 2.14 0.57 3.23
C PRO A 105 2.18 -0.93 2.88
N THR A 106 2.98 -1.34 1.89
CA THR A 106 3.23 -2.75 1.54
C THR A 106 4.12 -3.43 2.58
N ASP A 107 3.65 -3.55 3.81
CA ASP A 107 4.37 -4.04 4.99
C ASP A 107 4.01 -5.50 5.28
N ASN A 108 4.99 -6.42 5.16
CA ASN A 108 4.73 -7.85 5.33
C ASN A 108 4.43 -8.24 6.78
N VAL A 109 5.00 -7.53 7.76
CA VAL A 109 4.75 -7.80 9.18
C VAL A 109 3.31 -7.46 9.53
N ILE A 110 2.84 -6.29 9.12
CA ILE A 110 1.45 -5.87 9.37
C ILE A 110 0.48 -6.76 8.57
N MET A 111 0.78 -7.06 7.30
CA MET A 111 -0.05 -7.91 6.44
C MET A 111 -0.28 -9.29 7.05
N ALA A 112 0.75 -9.90 7.64
CA ALA A 112 0.63 -11.21 8.28
C ALA A 112 -0.31 -11.22 9.50
N ALA A 113 -0.53 -10.06 10.13
CA ALA A 113 -1.42 -9.91 11.28
C ALA A 113 -2.79 -9.31 10.93
N GLU A 114 -3.06 -8.96 9.65
CA GLU A 114 -4.29 -8.26 9.26
C GLU A 114 -5.56 -8.97 9.71
N LEU A 115 -5.64 -10.30 9.55
CA LEU A 115 -6.78 -11.11 10.03
C LEU A 115 -7.05 -11.02 11.53
N ALA A 116 -6.06 -10.58 12.33
CA ALA A 116 -6.21 -10.42 13.76
C ALA A 116 -6.68 -9.02 14.17
N ILE A 117 -6.59 -8.01 13.29
CA ILE A 117 -6.89 -6.61 13.61
C ILE A 117 -8.10 -6.03 12.87
N TYR A 118 -8.43 -6.54 11.67
CA TYR A 118 -9.44 -5.92 10.81
C TYR A 118 -10.83 -5.83 11.45
N GLU A 119 -11.26 -6.88 12.19
CA GLU A 119 -12.57 -6.85 12.83
C GLU A 119 -12.68 -5.78 13.91
N ASP A 120 -11.63 -5.57 14.69
CA ASP A 120 -11.65 -4.59 15.77
C ASP A 120 -11.59 -3.16 15.21
N LEU A 121 -10.82 -2.93 14.14
CA LEU A 121 -10.86 -1.66 13.39
C LEU A 121 -12.24 -1.41 12.79
N ALA A 122 -12.84 -2.41 12.13
CA ALA A 122 -14.18 -2.28 11.56
C ALA A 122 -15.26 -2.03 12.60
N LYS A 123 -15.22 -2.70 13.77
CA LYS A 123 -16.14 -2.45 14.90
C LYS A 123 -16.00 -1.04 15.46
N ALA A 124 -14.78 -0.48 15.44
CA ALA A 124 -14.51 0.89 15.83
C ALA A 124 -14.91 1.92 14.77
N GLY A 125 -15.31 1.49 13.56
CA GLY A 125 -15.65 2.36 12.44
C GLY A 125 -14.42 3.00 11.77
N ILE A 126 -13.25 2.40 11.91
CA ILE A 126 -11.97 2.91 11.41
C ILE A 126 -11.56 2.13 10.16
N PRO A 127 -11.70 2.70 8.95
CA PRO A 127 -11.29 2.04 7.72
C PRO A 127 -9.76 1.92 7.63
N HIS A 128 -9.28 0.73 7.25
CA HIS A 128 -7.86 0.44 7.04
C HIS A 128 -7.54 0.52 5.55
N TYR A 129 -6.79 1.54 5.15
CA TYR A 129 -6.25 1.73 3.80
C TYR A 129 -4.83 1.16 3.74
N THR A 130 -4.51 0.43 2.68
CA THR A 130 -3.28 -0.35 2.63
C THR A 130 -2.57 -0.25 1.28
N GLY A 131 -1.32 -0.72 1.24
CA GLY A 131 -0.48 -0.68 0.04
C GLY A 131 -0.67 -1.85 -0.93
N ALA A 132 -1.41 -2.91 -0.56
CA ALA A 132 -1.54 -4.09 -1.40
C ALA A 132 -2.89 -4.79 -1.23
N ASP A 133 -3.35 -5.48 -2.29
CA ASP A 133 -4.62 -6.22 -2.30
C ASP A 133 -4.64 -7.42 -1.35
N SER A 134 -3.49 -7.98 -0.98
CA SER A 134 -3.37 -9.03 0.02
C SER A 134 -3.91 -8.63 1.39
N PHE A 135 -3.71 -7.38 1.81
CA PHE A 135 -4.34 -6.85 3.03
C PHE A 135 -5.87 -6.81 2.90
N VAL A 136 -6.37 -6.33 1.76
CA VAL A 136 -7.80 -6.17 1.51
C VAL A 136 -8.49 -7.54 1.51
N ARG A 137 -7.84 -8.56 0.94
CA ARG A 137 -8.31 -9.96 1.03
C ARG A 137 -8.28 -10.52 2.44
N ASN A 138 -7.45 -9.98 3.32
CA ASN A 138 -7.38 -10.34 4.74
C ASN A 138 -8.25 -9.44 5.64
N GLY A 139 -9.10 -8.59 5.06
CA GLY A 139 -10.09 -7.83 5.81
C GLY A 139 -9.85 -6.32 5.87
N ALA A 140 -8.72 -5.78 5.42
CA ALA A 140 -8.55 -4.34 5.27
C ALA A 140 -9.61 -3.75 4.32
N TYR A 141 -9.92 -2.45 4.45
CA TYR A 141 -11.01 -1.84 3.71
C TYR A 141 -10.71 -1.67 2.23
N ALA A 142 -9.63 -0.97 1.90
CA ALA A 142 -9.32 -0.64 0.51
C ALA A 142 -7.83 -0.38 0.26
N THR A 143 -7.43 -0.54 -1.00
CA THR A 143 -6.10 -0.19 -1.51
C THR A 143 -6.18 0.36 -2.93
N CYS A 144 -5.12 1.06 -3.37
CA CYS A 144 -4.75 1.14 -4.78
C CYS A 144 -3.37 0.50 -4.93
N GLY A 145 -3.35 -0.80 -5.13
CA GLY A 145 -2.14 -1.61 -5.22
C GLY A 145 -1.61 -1.75 -6.64
N VAL A 146 -0.34 -2.12 -6.75
CA VAL A 146 0.32 -2.38 -8.03
C VAL A 146 -0.26 -3.63 -8.70
N ASN A 147 -0.44 -3.59 -10.01
CA ASN A 147 -0.79 -4.77 -10.81
C ASN A 147 0.45 -5.68 -10.96
N TYR A 148 0.68 -6.58 -10.02
CA TYR A 148 1.85 -7.47 -10.03
C TYR A 148 1.90 -8.43 -11.21
N THR A 149 0.75 -8.83 -11.78
CA THR A 149 0.71 -9.64 -13.01
C THR A 149 1.27 -8.86 -14.19
N GLY A 150 0.84 -7.61 -14.37
CA GLY A 150 1.36 -6.71 -15.40
C GLY A 150 2.84 -6.37 -15.17
N LEU A 151 3.23 -6.12 -13.93
CA LEU A 151 4.62 -5.84 -13.56
C LEU A 151 5.55 -7.02 -13.87
N GLY A 152 5.11 -8.24 -13.55
CA GLY A 152 5.86 -9.46 -13.88
C GLY A 152 6.02 -9.67 -15.37
N ALA A 153 4.98 -9.43 -16.18
CA ALA A 153 5.06 -9.47 -17.64
C ALA A 153 6.08 -8.43 -18.16
N LYS A 154 6.02 -7.19 -17.64
CA LYS A 154 6.98 -6.14 -18.01
C LYS A 154 8.42 -6.51 -17.63
N THR A 155 8.61 -7.13 -16.46
CA THR A 155 9.94 -7.61 -16.05
C THR A 155 10.50 -8.65 -17.02
N ALA A 156 9.64 -9.56 -17.50
CA ALA A 156 10.04 -10.55 -18.53
C ALA A 156 10.39 -9.90 -19.86
N ASP A 157 9.64 -8.88 -20.31
CA ASP A 157 9.95 -8.10 -21.50
C ASP A 157 11.31 -7.40 -21.38
N LEU A 158 11.59 -6.78 -20.23
CA LEU A 158 12.90 -6.15 -19.97
C LEU A 158 14.04 -7.19 -20.03
N ALA A 159 13.84 -8.36 -19.42
CA ALA A 159 14.83 -9.43 -19.46
C ALA A 159 15.08 -9.94 -20.90
N TYR A 160 14.01 -10.07 -21.69
CA TYR A 160 14.13 -10.45 -23.10
C TYR A 160 14.93 -9.40 -23.90
N SER A 161 14.55 -8.11 -23.78
CA SER A 161 15.27 -7.03 -24.48
C SER A 161 16.73 -6.91 -24.04
N ALA A 162 17.01 -7.05 -22.74
CA ALA A 162 18.38 -7.02 -22.23
C ALA A 162 19.28 -8.11 -22.84
N ILE A 163 18.70 -9.27 -23.18
CA ILE A 163 19.43 -10.40 -23.80
C ILE A 163 19.57 -10.20 -25.33
N THR A 164 18.51 -9.72 -25.99
CA THR A 164 18.49 -9.65 -27.48
C THR A 164 19.04 -8.36 -28.03
N ASP A 165 18.76 -7.23 -27.39
CA ASP A 165 19.06 -5.89 -27.91
C ASP A 165 20.19 -5.22 -27.12
N GLY A 166 20.56 -5.77 -25.95
CA GLY A 166 21.60 -5.23 -25.07
C GLY A 166 21.06 -4.21 -24.08
N MET A 167 21.95 -3.64 -23.27
CA MET A 167 21.63 -2.75 -22.16
C MET A 167 21.71 -1.25 -22.52
N ASP A 168 22.36 -0.88 -23.61
CA ASP A 168 22.76 0.50 -23.94
C ASP A 168 21.60 1.50 -24.03
N ALA A 169 20.40 1.03 -24.35
CA ALA A 169 19.18 1.87 -24.50
C ALA A 169 18.15 1.61 -23.40
N MET A 170 18.50 0.87 -22.37
CA MET A 170 17.57 0.56 -21.28
C MET A 170 17.60 1.67 -20.23
N GLU A 171 16.42 2.01 -19.72
CA GLU A 171 16.28 2.86 -18.54
C GLU A 171 16.76 2.12 -17.29
N ASP A 172 17.13 2.84 -16.26
CA ASP A 172 17.52 2.28 -14.96
C ASP A 172 16.45 1.35 -14.40
N TYR A 173 15.18 1.76 -14.52
CA TYR A 173 14.03 0.91 -14.17
C TYR A 173 12.74 1.39 -14.83
N TYR A 174 11.78 0.49 -14.88
CA TYR A 174 10.40 0.78 -15.24
C TYR A 174 9.57 0.94 -13.97
N LEU A 175 8.95 2.10 -13.81
CA LEU A 175 7.94 2.35 -12.80
C LEU A 175 6.56 2.05 -13.38
N MET A 176 5.77 1.16 -12.74
CA MET A 176 4.41 0.88 -13.18
C MET A 176 3.52 2.07 -12.91
N ASP A 177 2.93 2.61 -13.96
CA ASP A 177 1.93 3.68 -13.86
C ASP A 177 0.56 3.10 -13.56
N GLY A 178 -0.16 3.76 -12.63
CA GLY A 178 -1.48 3.35 -12.19
C GLY A 178 -1.49 2.14 -11.27
N GLY A 179 -2.65 1.90 -10.69
CA GLY A 179 -2.91 0.82 -9.77
C GLY A 179 -4.31 0.23 -9.97
N ILE A 180 -4.57 -0.85 -9.26
CA ILE A 180 -5.90 -1.45 -9.15
C ILE A 180 -6.48 -1.05 -7.81
N ILE A 181 -7.62 -0.35 -7.83
CA ILE A 181 -8.40 -0.10 -6.62
C ILE A 181 -9.07 -1.41 -6.23
N THR A 182 -8.76 -1.92 -5.04
CA THR A 182 -9.40 -3.11 -4.50
C THR A 182 -10.16 -2.74 -3.23
N VAL A 183 -11.41 -3.17 -3.11
CA VAL A 183 -12.29 -2.89 -1.95
C VAL A 183 -12.79 -4.20 -1.37
N ASN A 184 -12.72 -4.35 -0.05
CA ASN A 184 -13.34 -5.46 0.66
C ASN A 184 -14.81 -5.13 0.95
N THR A 185 -15.71 -5.85 0.28
CA THR A 185 -17.16 -5.61 0.40
C THR A 185 -17.74 -6.05 1.74
N ASP A 186 -17.16 -7.07 2.39
CA ASP A 186 -17.58 -7.50 3.73
C ASP A 186 -17.26 -6.41 4.77
N THR A 187 -16.04 -5.85 4.70
CA THR A 187 -15.59 -4.79 5.59
C THR A 187 -16.33 -3.48 5.32
N ALA A 188 -16.54 -3.12 4.06
CA ALA A 188 -17.35 -1.97 3.68
C ALA A 188 -18.78 -2.08 4.23
N ALA A 189 -19.42 -3.25 4.08
CA ALA A 189 -20.77 -3.50 4.60
C ALA A 189 -20.82 -3.46 6.14
N ALA A 190 -19.83 -4.04 6.83
CA ALA A 190 -19.75 -4.04 8.29
C ALA A 190 -19.67 -2.61 8.87
N MET A 191 -18.98 -1.70 8.17
CA MET A 191 -18.86 -0.29 8.55
C MET A 191 -19.93 0.61 7.91
N SER A 192 -20.79 0.09 7.03
CA SER A 192 -21.77 0.86 6.26
C SER A 192 -21.11 1.96 5.41
N LEU A 193 -19.94 1.70 4.84
CA LEU A 193 -19.21 2.64 4.00
C LEU A 193 -19.67 2.54 2.54
N ASP A 194 -19.95 3.70 1.93
CA ASP A 194 -20.14 3.83 0.49
C ASP A 194 -18.79 4.08 -0.18
N TYR A 195 -18.41 3.25 -1.12
CA TYR A 195 -17.18 3.36 -1.90
C TYR A 195 -17.40 3.72 -3.37
N SER A 196 -18.63 4.12 -3.74
CA SER A 196 -18.96 4.52 -5.12
C SER A 196 -18.14 5.71 -5.62
N CYS A 197 -17.59 6.52 -4.70
CA CYS A 197 -16.68 7.60 -5.06
C CYS A 197 -15.41 7.10 -5.78
N PHE A 198 -14.99 5.86 -5.54
CA PHE A 198 -13.80 5.27 -6.18
C PHE A 198 -14.01 4.97 -7.66
N ASP A 199 -15.25 4.81 -8.15
CA ASP A 199 -15.56 4.58 -9.58
C ASP A 199 -15.06 5.73 -10.47
N SER A 200 -15.00 6.94 -9.93
CA SER A 200 -14.45 8.10 -10.63
C SER A 200 -12.91 8.19 -10.59
N MET A 201 -12.27 7.41 -9.74
CA MET A 201 -10.82 7.43 -9.50
C MET A 201 -10.07 6.35 -10.30
N GLY A 202 -10.75 5.26 -10.66
CA GLY A 202 -10.12 4.17 -11.42
C GLY A 202 -10.98 2.92 -11.51
N THR A 203 -10.37 1.83 -11.98
CA THR A 203 -11.03 0.53 -12.02
C THR A 203 -11.11 -0.07 -10.62
N VAL A 204 -12.31 -0.34 -10.13
CA VAL A 204 -12.56 -0.97 -8.83
C VAL A 204 -12.72 -2.48 -8.99
N VAL A 205 -12.00 -3.23 -8.18
CA VAL A 205 -12.14 -4.69 -8.01
C VAL A 205 -12.69 -4.97 -6.62
N GLU A 206 -13.79 -5.66 -6.56
CA GLU A 206 -14.44 -6.06 -5.32
C GLU A 206 -13.92 -7.43 -4.87
N VAL A 207 -13.62 -7.56 -3.58
CA VAL A 207 -13.22 -8.81 -2.95
C VAL A 207 -13.95 -9.01 -1.64
N THR A 208 -13.97 -10.23 -1.14
CA THR A 208 -14.45 -10.59 0.20
C THR A 208 -13.29 -11.06 1.07
N THR A 209 -13.48 -11.04 2.38
CA THR A 209 -12.45 -11.53 3.31
C THR A 209 -12.25 -13.03 3.15
N THR A 210 -11.02 -13.45 2.84
CA THR A 210 -10.63 -14.87 2.76
C THR A 210 -10.49 -15.41 4.18
N LYS A 211 -11.47 -16.22 4.61
CA LYS A 211 -11.44 -16.92 5.90
C LYS A 211 -10.91 -18.32 5.63
N ASP A 212 -9.61 -18.53 5.74
CA ASP A 212 -9.00 -19.87 5.81
C ASP A 212 -8.48 -20.17 7.20
#